data_54b96262cff7c0dfcce1e46c3979193c
#
_entry.id   54b96262cff7c0dfcce1e46c3979193c
#
_cell.length_a   1.000
_cell.length_b   1.000
_cell.length_c   1.000
_cell.angle_alpha   90.00
_cell.angle_beta   90.00
_cell.angle_gamma   90.00
#
_symmetry.space_group_name_H-M   'P 1'
#
loop_
_entity.id
_entity.type
_entity.pdbx_description
1 polymer ?
#
loop_
_entity_poly.entity_id
_entity_poly.type
_entity_poly.pdbx_seq_one_letter_code
_entity_poly.pdbx_strand_id
1 'polypeptide(L)'
;NEDADEGDYNIKISKLDSNKGLICVDKENFGNQNLDGGFPLYEINGRSQIEPCDILKVNENSAFFCHVKRGTATSGLSHLLSQARASCILIKKSEDFVNHINSVIKTELSESEAIFLNETNLKRSKIILGIIIPEKKVHFKNSKVFPVLFSLNLVALVNALSLEGFEVSLVKIPDKK
;
A
#
# COMPACT_ATOMS: atom_id res chain seq x y z
N ASN A 1 -20.96 -0.36 -3.63
CA ASN A 1 -20.02 0.69 -3.27
C ASN A 1 -18.61 0.13 -3.52
N GLU A 2 -17.87 0.67 -4.51
CA GLU A 2 -16.58 0.09 -4.93
C GLU A 2 -15.53 0.14 -3.80
N ASP A 3 -15.59 1.15 -2.96
CA ASP A 3 -14.63 1.37 -1.87
C ASP A 3 -14.83 0.38 -0.71
N ALA A 4 -16.07 0.05 -0.35
CA ALA A 4 -16.36 -0.94 0.69
C ALA A 4 -15.80 -2.35 0.35
N ASP A 5 -15.81 -2.71 -0.93
CA ASP A 5 -15.27 -3.99 -1.40
C ASP A 5 -13.73 -4.05 -1.38
N GLU A 6 -13.05 -2.90 -1.49
CA GLU A 6 -11.59 -2.77 -1.41
C GLU A 6 -11.12 -2.92 0.03
N GLY A 7 -11.77 -2.25 0.97
CA GLY A 7 -11.50 -2.39 2.39
C GLY A 7 -11.71 -3.80 2.91
N ASP A 8 -12.79 -4.47 2.52
CA ASP A 8 -13.03 -5.87 2.84
C ASP A 8 -11.91 -6.80 2.35
N TYR A 9 -11.33 -6.50 1.17
CA TYR A 9 -10.19 -7.25 0.64
C TYR A 9 -8.94 -7.03 1.51
N ASN A 10 -8.64 -5.78 1.85
CA ASN A 10 -7.47 -5.43 2.66
C ASN A 10 -7.53 -6.08 4.05
N ILE A 11 -8.69 -6.02 4.71
CA ILE A 11 -8.92 -6.71 5.99
C ILE A 11 -8.75 -8.22 5.85
N LYS A 12 -9.31 -8.81 4.81
CA LYS A 12 -9.22 -10.26 4.59
C LYS A 12 -7.78 -10.72 4.40
N ILE A 13 -6.98 -9.98 3.62
CA ILE A 13 -5.57 -10.31 3.41
C ILE A 13 -4.78 -10.16 4.71
N SER A 14 -4.96 -9.08 5.45
CA SER A 14 -4.24 -8.87 6.71
C SER A 14 -4.56 -9.95 7.75
N LYS A 15 -5.82 -10.42 7.82
CA LYS A 15 -6.22 -11.52 8.72
C LYS A 15 -5.70 -12.89 8.31
N LEU A 16 -5.57 -13.16 7.00
CA LEU A 16 -5.06 -14.46 6.52
C LEU A 16 -3.60 -14.70 6.90
N ASP A 17 -2.84 -13.64 7.11
CA ASP A 17 -1.40 -13.70 7.37
C ASP A 17 -1.01 -12.93 8.65
N SER A 18 -1.96 -12.73 9.58
CA SER A 18 -1.71 -12.01 10.84
C SER A 18 -0.54 -12.59 11.62
N ASN A 19 -0.35 -13.92 11.58
CA ASN A 19 0.79 -14.60 12.18
C ASN A 19 2.14 -14.32 11.48
N LYS A 20 2.16 -13.50 10.41
CA LYS A 20 3.34 -13.17 9.62
C LYS A 20 3.66 -11.68 9.58
N GLY A 21 3.07 -10.90 10.49
CA GLY A 21 3.34 -9.46 10.60
C GLY A 21 2.76 -8.62 9.45
N LEU A 22 1.63 -9.05 8.85
CA LEU A 22 0.86 -8.24 7.94
C LEU A 22 -0.06 -7.30 8.72
N ILE A 23 -0.01 -6.03 8.42
CA ILE A 23 -0.83 -5.00 9.04
C ILE A 23 -1.68 -4.34 7.96
N CYS A 24 -3.00 -4.31 8.16
CA CYS A 24 -3.89 -3.46 7.39
C CYS A 24 -3.76 -2.03 7.90
N VAL A 25 -3.30 -1.12 7.06
CA VAL A 25 -3.13 0.31 7.38
C VAL A 25 -4.07 1.19 6.56
N ASP A 26 -5.07 0.59 5.94
CA ASP A 26 -6.13 1.28 5.23
C ASP A 26 -6.95 2.14 6.19
N LYS A 27 -7.04 3.42 5.89
CA LYS A 27 -7.72 4.45 6.68
C LYS A 27 -9.12 4.08 7.12
N GLU A 28 -9.90 3.46 6.23
CA GLU A 28 -11.32 3.16 6.47
C GLU A 28 -11.52 1.91 7.33
N ASN A 29 -10.50 1.07 7.45
CA ASN A 29 -10.60 -0.26 8.05
C ASN A 29 -9.57 -0.51 9.16
N PHE A 30 -8.85 0.53 9.56
CA PHE A 30 -7.85 0.43 10.59
C PHE A 30 -8.50 0.15 11.95
N GLY A 31 -8.08 -0.97 12.52
CA GLY A 31 -8.53 -1.37 13.85
C GLY A 31 -10.00 -1.78 13.90
N ASN A 32 -10.30 -3.06 13.78
CA ASN A 32 -11.63 -3.64 14.07
C ASN A 32 -12.12 -3.37 15.50
N GLN A 33 -11.54 -2.41 16.21
CA GLN A 33 -11.83 -2.09 17.58
C GLN A 33 -11.96 -0.57 17.76
N ASN A 34 -13.19 -0.08 17.63
CA ASN A 34 -13.73 1.13 18.30
C ASN A 34 -12.81 2.37 18.42
N LEU A 35 -11.91 2.59 17.49
CA LEU A 35 -11.31 3.89 17.31
C LEU A 35 -12.20 4.66 16.32
N ASP A 36 -13.05 5.51 16.85
CA ASP A 36 -13.79 6.51 16.09
C ASP A 36 -12.83 7.42 15.35
N GLY A 37 -12.29 6.99 14.21
CA GLY A 37 -11.37 7.84 13.47
C GLY A 37 -10.42 7.19 12.46
N GLY A 38 -10.37 5.88 12.33
CA GLY A 38 -9.48 5.24 11.36
C GLY A 38 -7.99 5.39 11.70
N PHE A 39 -7.12 4.99 10.79
CA PHE A 39 -5.68 5.14 10.91
C PHE A 39 -5.31 6.61 11.09
N PRO A 40 -4.44 6.96 12.08
CA PRO A 40 -3.96 8.33 12.21
C PRO A 40 -3.13 8.66 10.97
N LEU A 41 -3.74 9.45 10.08
CA LEU A 41 -3.09 9.91 8.87
C LEU A 41 -1.91 10.82 9.22
N TYR A 42 -0.82 10.65 8.52
CA TYR A 42 0.30 11.56 8.66
C TYR A 42 -0.06 12.93 8.11
N GLU A 43 -0.09 13.93 8.97
CA GLU A 43 -0.43 15.29 8.60
C GLU A 43 0.81 16.09 8.20
N ILE A 44 0.76 16.66 7.01
CA ILE A 44 1.77 17.63 6.56
C ILE A 44 1.17 19.01 6.68
N ASN A 45 1.73 19.84 7.56
CA ASN A 45 1.30 21.22 7.79
C ASN A 45 -0.20 21.39 8.11
N GLY A 46 -0.81 20.40 8.78
CA GLY A 46 -2.20 20.46 9.20
C GLY A 46 -3.24 20.42 8.07
N ARG A 47 -2.85 20.10 6.84
CA ARG A 47 -3.75 20.19 5.68
C ARG A 47 -3.75 18.99 4.74
N SER A 48 -2.69 18.21 4.71
CA SER A 48 -2.59 17.06 3.81
C SER A 48 -2.44 15.80 4.63
N GLN A 49 -3.30 14.84 4.36
CA GLN A 49 -3.29 13.54 5.02
C GLN A 49 -2.75 12.51 4.03
N ILE A 50 -1.72 11.80 4.43
CA ILE A 50 -1.09 10.78 3.59
C ILE A 50 -1.14 9.44 4.30
N GLU A 51 -1.68 8.49 3.61
CA GLU A 51 -1.71 7.09 3.98
C GLU A 51 -0.44 6.40 3.48
N PRO A 52 0.29 5.67 4.36
CA PRO A 52 1.53 5.01 3.96
C PRO A 52 1.33 3.95 2.87
N CYS A 53 0.28 3.16 3.01
CA CYS A 53 -0.15 2.09 2.11
C CYS A 53 -1.44 1.47 2.67
N ASP A 54 -2.07 0.56 1.94
CA ASP A 54 -3.24 -0.19 2.42
C ASP A 54 -2.83 -1.38 3.29
N ILE A 55 -1.76 -2.08 2.91
CA ILE A 55 -1.22 -3.23 3.64
C ILE A 55 0.28 -3.08 3.78
N LEU A 56 0.77 -3.19 5.00
CA LEU A 56 2.19 -3.15 5.35
C LEU A 56 2.66 -4.51 5.82
N LYS A 57 3.85 -4.92 5.38
CA LYS A 57 4.60 -6.02 5.97
C LYS A 57 6.05 -5.61 6.15
N VAL A 58 6.57 -5.82 7.35
CA VAL A 58 7.97 -5.57 7.66
C VAL A 58 8.64 -6.87 8.07
N ASN A 59 9.78 -7.15 7.46
CA ASN A 59 10.69 -8.22 7.84
C ASN A 59 12.03 -7.61 8.26
N GLU A 60 12.91 -8.41 8.84
CA GLU A 60 14.25 -7.96 9.26
C GLU A 60 15.03 -7.28 8.13
N ASN A 61 14.92 -7.81 6.91
CA ASN A 61 15.72 -7.40 5.76
C ASN A 61 14.96 -6.62 4.68
N SER A 62 13.65 -6.45 4.81
CA SER A 62 12.82 -5.82 3.76
C SER A 62 11.51 -5.30 4.31
N ALA A 63 10.96 -4.28 3.66
CA ALA A 63 9.61 -3.78 3.92
C ALA A 63 8.78 -3.83 2.63
N PHE A 64 7.50 -4.17 2.75
CA PHE A 64 6.56 -4.28 1.64
C PHE A 64 5.41 -3.29 1.89
N PHE A 65 5.25 -2.34 1.00
CA PHE A 65 4.17 -1.37 1.01
C PHE A 65 3.21 -1.71 -0.13
N CYS A 66 2.03 -2.21 0.20
CA CYS A 66 1.05 -2.63 -0.78
C CYS A 66 -0.06 -1.58 -0.88
N HIS A 67 -0.23 -1.02 -2.06
CA HIS A 67 -1.33 -0.13 -2.41
C HIS A 67 -2.31 -0.90 -3.28
N VAL A 68 -3.59 -0.89 -2.91
CA VAL A 68 -4.63 -1.69 -3.56
C VAL A 68 -5.69 -0.77 -4.15
N LYS A 69 -6.14 -1.06 -5.36
CA LYS A 69 -7.26 -0.36 -5.99
C LYS A 69 -8.14 -1.30 -6.78
N ARG A 70 -9.46 -1.11 -6.67
CA ARG A 70 -10.41 -1.86 -7.45
C ARG A 70 -10.66 -1.17 -8.79
N GLY A 71 -10.79 -2.00 -9.84
CA GLY A 71 -11.20 -1.55 -11.16
C GLY A 71 -10.08 -1.05 -12.05
N THR A 72 -10.46 -0.61 -13.24
CA THR A 72 -9.53 -0.18 -14.30
C THR A 72 -9.81 1.25 -14.77
N ALA A 73 -10.63 2.02 -14.02
CA ALA A 73 -10.91 3.42 -14.32
C ALA A 73 -9.65 4.27 -14.19
N THR A 74 -9.43 5.16 -15.14
CA THR A 74 -8.21 5.99 -15.21
C THR A 74 -8.01 6.83 -13.95
N SER A 75 -9.09 7.40 -13.39
CA SER A 75 -9.01 8.21 -12.16
C SER A 75 -8.53 7.41 -10.96
N GLY A 76 -9.10 6.23 -10.71
CA GLY A 76 -8.68 5.35 -9.62
C GLY A 76 -7.24 4.88 -9.76
N LEU A 77 -6.85 4.48 -10.97
CA LEU A 77 -5.47 4.05 -11.25
C LEU A 77 -4.46 5.19 -11.13
N SER A 78 -4.83 6.42 -11.53
CA SER A 78 -3.97 7.60 -11.34
C SER A 78 -3.80 7.93 -9.86
N HIS A 79 -4.87 7.78 -9.07
CA HIS A 79 -4.82 7.97 -7.62
C HIS A 79 -3.87 6.95 -6.97
N LEU A 80 -3.98 5.65 -7.32
CA LEU A 80 -3.08 4.59 -6.86
C LEU A 80 -1.60 4.95 -7.09
N LEU A 81 -1.26 5.39 -8.31
CA LEU A 81 0.13 5.76 -8.63
C LEU A 81 0.59 6.99 -7.82
N SER A 82 -0.30 7.95 -7.61
CA SER A 82 0.00 9.17 -6.84
C SER A 82 0.23 8.87 -5.36
N GLN A 83 -0.60 8.03 -4.75
CA GLN A 83 -0.44 7.58 -3.36
C GLN A 83 0.90 6.84 -3.19
N ALA A 84 1.17 5.84 -4.03
CA ALA A 84 2.42 5.08 -3.96
C ALA A 84 3.65 6.00 -4.09
N ARG A 85 3.61 6.97 -5.01
CA ARG A 85 4.71 7.93 -5.18
C ARG A 85 4.90 8.81 -3.94
N ALA A 86 3.82 9.37 -3.39
CA ALA A 86 3.87 10.24 -2.22
C ALA A 86 4.46 9.50 -1.02
N SER A 87 3.98 8.28 -0.74
CA SER A 87 4.48 7.42 0.33
C SER A 87 5.97 7.14 0.18
N CYS A 88 6.42 6.75 -1.01
CA CYS A 88 7.84 6.46 -1.26
C CYS A 88 8.74 7.69 -1.00
N ILE A 89 8.30 8.88 -1.44
CA ILE A 89 9.05 10.12 -1.19
C ILE A 89 9.16 10.38 0.31
N LEU A 90 8.07 10.22 1.06
CA LEU A 90 8.06 10.45 2.51
C LEU A 90 8.88 9.41 3.27
N ILE A 91 8.79 8.13 2.91
CA ILE A 91 9.61 7.05 3.49
C ILE A 91 11.10 7.37 3.35
N LYS A 92 11.52 7.99 2.25
CA LYS A 92 12.93 8.33 2.01
C LYS A 92 13.38 9.63 2.64
N LYS A 93 12.47 10.60 2.82
CA LYS A 93 12.83 11.98 3.15
C LYS A 93 12.32 12.49 4.49
N SER A 94 11.45 11.73 5.16
CA SER A 94 10.83 12.15 6.42
C SER A 94 11.01 11.07 7.49
N GLU A 95 11.89 11.33 8.42
CA GLU A 95 12.06 10.49 9.61
C GLU A 95 10.77 10.46 10.43
N ASP A 96 10.07 11.59 10.55
CA ASP A 96 8.79 11.69 11.25
C ASP A 96 7.74 10.77 10.62
N PHE A 97 7.72 10.64 9.29
CA PHE A 97 6.81 9.71 8.61
C PHE A 97 7.13 8.25 8.92
N VAL A 98 8.41 7.89 8.95
CA VAL A 98 8.86 6.55 9.33
C VAL A 98 8.53 6.27 10.80
N ASN A 99 8.74 7.23 11.70
CA ASN A 99 8.39 7.12 13.11
C ASN A 99 6.89 6.98 13.31
N HIS A 100 6.07 7.69 12.52
CA HIS A 100 4.63 7.53 12.51
C HIS A 100 4.23 6.10 12.12
N ILE A 101 4.77 5.54 11.04
CA ILE A 101 4.53 4.14 10.65
C ILE A 101 4.95 3.18 11.77
N ASN A 102 6.09 3.40 12.39
CA ASN A 102 6.57 2.58 13.49
C ASN A 102 5.66 2.64 14.72
N SER A 103 5.05 3.80 15.01
CA SER A 103 4.06 3.92 16.08
C SER A 103 2.83 3.05 15.81
N VAL A 104 2.42 2.95 14.55
CA VAL A 104 1.31 2.09 14.13
C VAL A 104 1.68 0.61 14.27
N ILE A 105 2.86 0.21 13.80
CA ILE A 105 3.37 -1.16 13.98
C ILE A 105 3.31 -1.57 15.46
N LYS A 106 3.74 -0.68 16.34
CA LYS A 106 3.73 -0.91 17.79
C LYS A 106 2.32 -1.07 18.36
N THR A 107 1.33 -0.41 17.77
CA THR A 107 -0.07 -0.50 18.20
C THR A 107 -0.74 -1.78 17.74
N GLU A 108 -0.40 -2.23 16.53
CA GLU A 108 -1.10 -3.34 15.86
C GLU A 108 -0.48 -4.72 16.14
N LEU A 109 0.81 -4.78 16.46
CA LEU A 109 1.51 -6.04 16.71
C LEU A 109 1.95 -6.13 18.17
N SER A 110 1.99 -7.36 18.68
CA SER A 110 2.64 -7.63 19.97
C SER A 110 4.13 -7.30 19.93
N GLU A 111 4.74 -6.99 21.07
CA GLU A 111 6.18 -6.68 21.15
C GLU A 111 7.07 -7.80 20.57
N SER A 112 6.62 -9.05 20.66
CA SER A 112 7.35 -10.21 20.11
C SER A 112 7.25 -10.37 18.60
N GLU A 113 6.26 -9.73 17.96
CA GLU A 113 5.99 -9.83 16.51
C GLU A 113 6.37 -8.55 15.76
N ALA A 114 6.52 -7.44 16.49
CA ALA A 114 6.79 -6.15 15.90
C ALA A 114 8.22 -6.05 15.37
N ILE A 115 8.35 -5.93 14.06
CA ILE A 115 9.59 -5.55 13.39
C ILE A 115 9.41 -4.13 12.85
N PHE A 116 10.20 -3.19 13.36
CA PHE A 116 10.11 -1.78 13.01
C PHE A 116 10.86 -1.45 11.72
N LEU A 117 10.39 -0.43 11.02
CA LEU A 117 11.12 0.14 9.90
C LEU A 117 12.45 0.73 10.37
N ASN A 118 13.52 0.39 9.69
CA ASN A 118 14.87 0.86 9.93
C ASN A 118 15.65 0.94 8.60
N GLU A 119 16.85 1.46 8.63
CA GLU A 119 17.66 1.61 7.42
C GLU A 119 17.89 0.31 6.66
N THR A 120 18.01 -0.83 7.34
CA THR A 120 18.29 -2.12 6.72
C THR A 120 17.13 -2.61 5.87
N ASN A 121 15.93 -2.62 6.45
CA ASN A 121 14.75 -3.10 5.72
C ASN A 121 14.20 -2.05 4.74
N LEU A 122 14.41 -0.76 4.99
CA LEU A 122 14.07 0.31 4.05
C LEU A 122 14.94 0.31 2.79
N LYS A 123 16.21 -0.10 2.86
CA LYS A 123 17.08 -0.26 1.68
C LYS A 123 16.57 -1.30 0.68
N ARG A 124 15.76 -2.24 1.10
CA ARG A 124 15.18 -3.31 0.28
C ARG A 124 13.66 -3.24 0.26
N SER A 125 13.13 -2.02 0.25
CA SER A 125 11.69 -1.81 0.23
C SER A 125 11.09 -2.16 -1.13
N LYS A 126 9.93 -2.81 -1.08
CA LYS A 126 9.14 -3.19 -2.24
C LYS A 126 7.79 -2.51 -2.22
N ILE A 127 7.44 -1.95 -3.35
CA ILE A 127 6.12 -1.34 -3.57
C ILE A 127 5.30 -2.30 -4.41
N ILE A 128 4.15 -2.69 -3.89
CA ILE A 128 3.23 -3.57 -4.58
C ILE A 128 2.00 -2.77 -4.97
N LEU A 129 1.74 -2.67 -6.25
CA LEU A 129 0.54 -2.06 -6.81
C LEU A 129 -0.45 -3.17 -7.12
N GLY A 130 -1.40 -3.39 -6.21
CA GLY A 130 -2.45 -4.40 -6.34
C GLY A 130 -3.68 -3.83 -7.05
N ILE A 131 -4.12 -4.44 -8.15
CA ILE A 131 -5.32 -4.01 -8.85
C ILE A 131 -6.32 -5.15 -8.89
N ILE A 132 -7.47 -4.95 -8.22
CA ILE A 132 -8.58 -5.89 -8.19
C ILE A 132 -9.35 -5.75 -9.50
N ILE A 133 -9.36 -6.80 -10.31
CA ILE A 133 -10.02 -6.83 -11.62
C ILE A 133 -10.84 -8.12 -11.80
N PRO A 134 -11.86 -8.11 -12.66
CA PRO A 134 -12.62 -9.32 -12.96
C PRO A 134 -11.72 -10.49 -13.31
N GLU A 135 -11.96 -11.66 -12.75
CA GLU A 135 -11.13 -12.86 -12.88
C GLU A 135 -10.77 -13.18 -14.35
N LYS A 136 -11.75 -13.07 -15.24
CA LYS A 136 -11.57 -13.26 -16.69
C LYS A 136 -10.52 -12.32 -17.33
N LYS A 137 -10.18 -11.19 -16.69
CA LYS A 137 -9.19 -10.20 -17.18
C LYS A 137 -7.79 -10.43 -16.61
N VAL A 138 -7.62 -11.25 -15.57
CA VAL A 138 -6.33 -11.45 -14.89
C VAL A 138 -5.26 -11.96 -15.85
N HIS A 139 -5.63 -12.86 -16.77
CA HIS A 139 -4.72 -13.49 -17.72
C HIS A 139 -4.44 -12.65 -18.97
N PHE A 140 -5.14 -11.53 -19.17
CA PHE A 140 -4.87 -10.68 -20.33
C PHE A 140 -3.59 -9.86 -20.14
N LYS A 141 -2.93 -9.54 -21.26
CA LYS A 141 -1.80 -8.60 -21.27
C LYS A 141 -2.25 -7.23 -20.76
N ASN A 142 -1.36 -6.50 -20.11
CA ASN A 142 -1.67 -5.19 -19.51
C ASN A 142 -2.30 -4.19 -20.49
N SER A 143 -1.84 -4.17 -21.75
CA SER A 143 -2.39 -3.33 -22.80
C SER A 143 -3.87 -3.59 -23.16
N LYS A 144 -4.40 -4.76 -22.77
CA LYS A 144 -5.83 -5.11 -22.94
C LYS A 144 -6.68 -4.86 -21.70
N VAL A 145 -6.05 -4.61 -20.57
CA VAL A 145 -6.73 -4.44 -19.27
C VAL A 145 -6.71 -2.99 -18.84
N PHE A 146 -5.60 -2.32 -19.05
CA PHE A 146 -5.36 -0.97 -18.55
C PHE A 146 -5.33 0.07 -19.68
N PRO A 147 -5.81 1.29 -19.39
CA PRO A 147 -5.67 2.42 -20.31
C PRO A 147 -4.20 2.69 -20.66
N VAL A 148 -3.95 3.14 -21.88
CA VAL A 148 -2.58 3.47 -22.35
C VAL A 148 -1.91 4.49 -21.45
N LEU A 149 -2.66 5.54 -21.07
CA LEU A 149 -2.15 6.59 -20.17
C LEU A 149 -1.69 6.03 -18.82
N PHE A 150 -2.46 5.10 -18.24
CA PHE A 150 -2.04 4.43 -17.01
C PHE A 150 -0.73 3.65 -17.22
N SER A 151 -0.64 2.90 -18.31
CA SER A 151 0.56 2.09 -18.61
C SER A 151 1.80 2.98 -18.77
N LEU A 152 1.69 4.13 -19.41
CA LEU A 152 2.79 5.09 -19.53
C LEU A 152 3.18 5.70 -18.17
N ASN A 153 2.19 6.12 -17.38
CA ASN A 153 2.43 6.66 -16.03
C ASN A 153 3.03 5.60 -15.09
N LEU A 154 2.61 4.34 -15.21
CA LEU A 154 3.19 3.23 -14.45
C LEU A 154 4.67 3.05 -14.78
N VAL A 155 5.05 3.06 -16.06
CA VAL A 155 6.45 2.94 -16.49
C VAL A 155 7.28 4.11 -15.93
N ALA A 156 6.76 5.33 -16.01
CA ALA A 156 7.43 6.51 -15.45
C ALA A 156 7.60 6.40 -13.93
N LEU A 157 6.57 5.94 -13.21
CA LEU A 157 6.63 5.71 -11.77
C LEU A 157 7.67 4.64 -11.42
N VAL A 158 7.62 3.47 -12.08
CA VAL A 158 8.57 2.37 -11.84
C VAL A 158 10.01 2.86 -12.02
N ASN A 159 10.29 3.57 -13.10
CA ASN A 159 11.63 4.11 -13.35
C ASN A 159 12.06 5.10 -12.25
N ALA A 160 11.19 6.03 -11.87
CA ALA A 160 11.49 7.01 -10.84
C ALA A 160 11.75 6.35 -9.47
N LEU A 161 10.91 5.41 -9.06
CA LEU A 161 11.06 4.71 -7.78
C LEU A 161 12.26 3.75 -7.76
N SER A 162 12.59 3.13 -8.90
CA SER A 162 13.78 2.28 -9.02
C SER A 162 15.08 3.10 -8.84
N LEU A 163 15.12 4.34 -9.33
CA LEU A 163 16.24 5.26 -9.09
C LEU A 163 16.38 5.61 -7.61
N GLU A 164 15.29 5.65 -6.86
CA GLU A 164 15.28 5.86 -5.41
C GLU A 164 15.56 4.57 -4.61
N GLY A 165 15.78 3.45 -5.28
CA GLY A 165 16.11 2.16 -4.66
C GLY A 165 14.91 1.30 -4.25
N PHE A 166 13.69 1.60 -4.73
CA PHE A 166 12.53 0.75 -4.53
C PHE A 166 12.38 -0.29 -5.64
N GLU A 167 12.03 -1.51 -5.27
CA GLU A 167 11.51 -2.50 -6.22
C GLU A 167 10.00 -2.31 -6.36
N VAL A 168 9.49 -2.16 -7.59
CA VAL A 168 8.05 -1.97 -7.84
C VAL A 168 7.48 -3.16 -8.58
N SER A 169 6.37 -3.70 -8.08
CA SER A 169 5.64 -4.82 -8.69
C SER A 169 4.18 -4.45 -8.92
N LEU A 170 3.64 -4.83 -10.08
CA LEU A 170 2.21 -4.74 -10.38
C LEU A 170 1.57 -6.12 -10.25
N VAL A 171 0.54 -6.23 -9.43
CA VAL A 171 -0.20 -7.48 -9.19
C VAL A 171 -1.65 -7.31 -9.61
N LYS A 172 -2.12 -8.21 -10.47
CA LYS A 172 -3.54 -8.33 -10.81
C LYS A 172 -4.20 -9.28 -9.83
N ILE A 173 -5.18 -8.80 -9.11
CA ILE A 173 -5.90 -9.54 -8.09
C ILE A 173 -7.25 -9.96 -8.67
N PRO A 174 -7.56 -11.26 -8.74
CA PRO A 174 -8.84 -11.73 -9.28
C PRO A 174 -9.99 -11.36 -8.34
N ASP A 175 -10.99 -10.69 -8.90
CA ASP A 175 -12.28 -10.49 -8.24
C ASP A 175 -13.13 -11.74 -8.42
N LYS A 176 -13.40 -12.44 -7.33
CA LYS A 176 -14.15 -13.70 -7.32
C LYS A 176 -15.66 -13.52 -7.14
N LYS A 177 -16.17 -12.31 -7.35
CA LYS A 177 -17.61 -12.03 -7.34
C LYS A 177 -18.27 -12.36 -8.66
#